data_77ed4b3ead9a5d30e617531c3481f9bd
#
_entry.id   77ed4b3ead9a5d30e617531c3481f9bd
#
_cell.length_a   1.000
_cell.length_b   1.000
_cell.length_c   1.000
_cell.angle_alpha   90.00
_cell.angle_beta   90.00
_cell.angle_gamma   90.00
#
_symmetry.space_group_name_H-M   'P 1'
#
loop_
_entity.id
_entity.type
_entity.pdbx_description
1 polymer ?
#
loop_
_entity_poly.entity_id
_entity_poly.type
_entity_poly.pdbx_seq_one_letter_code
_entity_poly.pdbx_strand_id
1 'polypeptide(L)'
;PGCSEYTRKQTDELTEWVKRPQIGMKGLVFIKCNLDGTFKSSVDKFYSEDKLKAIATAAHAKAGDLVLILAGAEERTRKATSELRLHMGQLLGLRKADEFKLLLVLDFPLFEYAEEENRWVARHHPFTSPKPSDISTMINNNPVIENAAEYLKHPYANIKANAYDMVLNGNEIGGGSIRIY
;
A
#
# COMPACT_ATOMS: atom_id res chain seq x y z
N PRO A 1 -4.98 15.92 -3.55
CA PRO A 1 -5.90 17.01 -3.91
C PRO A 1 -5.16 18.34 -4.13
N GLY A 2 -5.59 19.14 -5.13
CA GLY A 2 -5.10 20.51 -5.33
C GLY A 2 -3.64 20.66 -5.83
N CYS A 3 -3.02 19.62 -6.36
CA CYS A 3 -1.61 19.61 -6.75
C CYS A 3 -1.38 19.47 -8.27
N SER A 4 -2.39 19.68 -9.11
CA SER A 4 -2.22 19.63 -10.57
C SER A 4 -1.23 20.68 -11.07
N GLU A 5 -1.14 21.83 -10.36
CA GLU A 5 -0.23 22.94 -10.66
C GLU A 5 1.25 22.68 -10.30
N TYR A 6 1.57 21.51 -9.74
CA TYR A 6 2.97 21.17 -9.44
C TYR A 6 3.83 21.38 -10.70
N THR A 7 4.91 22.11 -10.54
CA THR A 7 5.89 22.36 -11.62
C THR A 7 6.63 21.06 -11.95
N ARG A 8 7.30 21.03 -13.09
CA ARG A 8 8.19 19.93 -13.46
C ARG A 8 9.24 19.68 -12.39
N LYS A 9 9.84 20.74 -11.84
CA LYS A 9 10.83 20.63 -10.78
C LYS A 9 10.26 19.86 -9.56
N GLN A 10 9.06 20.19 -9.11
CA GLN A 10 8.44 19.53 -7.98
C GLN A 10 8.12 18.05 -8.26
N THR A 11 7.67 17.71 -9.47
CA THR A 11 7.44 16.30 -9.84
C THR A 11 8.75 15.52 -9.99
N ASP A 12 9.82 16.15 -10.47
CA ASP A 12 11.15 15.57 -10.55
C ASP A 12 11.73 15.35 -9.14
N GLU A 13 11.58 16.30 -8.22
CA GLU A 13 11.96 16.16 -6.80
C GLU A 13 11.25 14.99 -6.12
N LEU A 14 9.94 14.81 -6.33
CA LEU A 14 9.20 13.65 -5.83
C LEU A 14 9.72 12.34 -6.44
N THR A 15 10.06 12.34 -7.73
CA THR A 15 10.61 11.18 -8.41
C THR A 15 11.97 10.79 -7.84
N GLU A 16 12.85 11.76 -7.60
CA GLU A 16 14.14 11.52 -6.95
C GLU A 16 13.98 11.10 -5.48
N TRP A 17 12.96 11.63 -4.80
CA TRP A 17 12.68 11.24 -3.42
C TRP A 17 12.31 9.76 -3.30
N VAL A 18 11.46 9.22 -4.20
CA VAL A 18 11.07 7.80 -4.16
C VAL A 18 12.20 6.85 -4.59
N LYS A 19 13.20 7.33 -5.32
CA LYS A 19 14.38 6.55 -5.71
C LYS A 19 15.43 6.41 -4.61
N ARG A 20 15.33 7.18 -3.53
CA ARG A 20 16.29 7.09 -2.40
C ARG A 20 16.38 5.63 -1.91
N PRO A 21 17.55 5.17 -1.46
CA PRO A 21 17.74 3.79 -0.99
C PRO A 21 16.74 3.35 0.08
N GLN A 22 16.32 4.27 0.95
CA GLN A 22 15.37 4.01 2.04
C GLN A 22 13.96 3.69 1.52
N ILE A 23 13.58 4.27 0.38
CA ILE A 23 12.27 4.07 -0.27
C ILE A 23 12.39 2.96 -1.33
N GLY A 24 13.44 3.02 -2.15
CA GLY A 24 13.86 1.96 -3.04
C GLY A 24 12.99 1.74 -4.27
N MET A 25 12.22 2.74 -4.70
CA MET A 25 11.44 2.64 -5.93
C MET A 25 12.28 3.00 -7.16
N LYS A 26 11.92 2.45 -8.33
CA LYS A 26 12.63 2.74 -9.58
C LYS A 26 12.22 4.07 -10.22
N GLY A 27 11.06 4.60 -9.84
CA GLY A 27 10.51 5.85 -10.36
C GLY A 27 9.10 6.12 -9.85
N LEU A 28 8.57 7.26 -10.29
CA LEU A 28 7.23 7.73 -9.95
C LEU A 28 6.51 8.11 -11.25
N VAL A 29 5.33 7.57 -11.45
CA VAL A 29 4.42 8.02 -12.49
C VAL A 29 3.43 9.00 -11.88
N PHE A 30 3.12 10.07 -12.58
CA PHE A 30 2.10 11.02 -12.16
C PHE A 30 1.09 11.30 -13.27
N ILE A 31 -0.14 11.65 -12.86
CA ILE A 31 -1.19 12.18 -13.73
C ILE A 31 -1.71 13.47 -13.10
N LYS A 32 -1.61 14.56 -13.83
CA LYS A 32 -2.24 15.84 -13.49
C LYS A 32 -3.64 15.87 -14.06
N CYS A 33 -4.62 16.07 -13.22
CA CYS A 33 -6.01 16.30 -13.60
C CYS A 33 -6.21 17.82 -13.67
N ASN A 34 -6.01 18.41 -14.83
CA ASN A 34 -6.05 19.86 -14.96
C ASN A 34 -7.46 20.42 -14.74
N LEU A 35 -7.55 21.68 -14.37
CA LEU A 35 -8.84 22.35 -14.10
C LEU A 35 -9.73 22.47 -15.35
N ASP A 36 -9.13 22.49 -16.53
CA ASP A 36 -9.80 22.53 -17.84
C ASP A 36 -10.34 21.15 -18.29
N GLY A 37 -10.15 20.12 -17.46
CA GLY A 37 -10.59 18.75 -17.73
C GLY A 37 -9.59 17.92 -18.55
N THR A 38 -8.45 18.49 -18.95
CA THR A 38 -7.39 17.74 -19.65
C THR A 38 -6.51 16.98 -18.67
N PHE A 39 -5.80 15.97 -19.17
CA PHE A 39 -4.88 15.16 -18.40
C PHE A 39 -3.47 15.27 -18.95
N LYS A 40 -2.48 15.39 -18.05
CA LYS A 40 -1.06 15.37 -18.40
C LYS A 40 -0.32 14.38 -17.50
N SER A 41 0.55 13.57 -18.09
CA SER A 41 1.24 12.52 -17.36
C SER A 41 2.73 12.44 -17.74
N SER A 42 3.54 11.82 -16.87
CA SER A 42 4.89 11.41 -17.21
C SER A 42 4.92 10.28 -18.25
N VAL A 43 3.79 9.63 -18.51
CA VAL A 43 3.64 8.48 -19.43
C VAL A 43 2.63 8.72 -20.56
N ASP A 44 2.32 9.97 -20.87
CA ASP A 44 1.39 10.38 -21.93
C ASP A 44 1.79 9.86 -23.33
N LYS A 45 3.09 9.60 -23.55
CA LYS A 45 3.57 8.95 -24.79
C LYS A 45 3.13 7.49 -24.95
N PHE A 46 2.77 6.83 -23.85
CA PHE A 46 2.43 5.40 -23.82
C PHE A 46 0.95 5.13 -23.59
N TYR A 47 0.21 6.11 -23.09
CA TYR A 47 -1.20 5.97 -22.71
C TYR A 47 -2.04 7.07 -23.34
N SER A 48 -3.15 6.66 -23.97
CA SER A 48 -4.14 7.63 -24.48
C SER A 48 -4.81 8.41 -23.33
N GLU A 49 -5.36 9.56 -23.66
CA GLU A 49 -6.07 10.41 -22.68
C GLU A 49 -7.23 9.65 -22.00
N ASP A 50 -7.97 8.82 -22.75
CA ASP A 50 -9.05 8.00 -22.18
C ASP A 50 -8.53 7.03 -21.11
N LYS A 51 -7.36 6.44 -21.30
CA LYS A 51 -6.73 5.57 -20.29
C LYS A 51 -6.28 6.35 -19.07
N LEU A 52 -5.69 7.53 -19.27
CA LEU A 52 -5.30 8.41 -18.16
C LEU A 52 -6.51 8.85 -17.35
N LYS A 53 -7.60 9.19 -18.03
CA LYS A 53 -8.90 9.51 -17.41
C LYS A 53 -9.47 8.33 -16.62
N ALA A 54 -9.42 7.13 -17.19
CA ALA A 54 -9.89 5.93 -16.48
C ALA A 54 -9.10 5.66 -15.20
N ILE A 55 -7.76 5.81 -15.23
CA ILE A 55 -6.90 5.68 -14.05
C ILE A 55 -7.23 6.75 -13.01
N ALA A 56 -7.37 8.02 -13.43
CA ALA A 56 -7.72 9.11 -12.54
C ALA A 56 -9.10 8.89 -11.88
N THR A 57 -10.08 8.40 -12.66
CA THR A 57 -11.41 8.06 -12.16
C THR A 57 -11.36 6.92 -11.13
N ALA A 58 -10.59 5.86 -11.40
CA ALA A 58 -10.39 4.75 -10.46
C ALA A 58 -9.71 5.20 -9.15
N ALA A 59 -8.87 6.24 -9.23
CA ALA A 59 -8.24 6.89 -8.07
C ALA A 59 -9.16 7.93 -7.39
N HIS A 60 -10.41 8.10 -7.83
CA HIS A 60 -11.35 9.12 -7.35
C HIS A 60 -10.81 10.56 -7.45
N ALA A 61 -9.89 10.80 -8.39
CA ALA A 61 -9.29 12.11 -8.59
C ALA A 61 -10.28 13.09 -9.26
N LYS A 62 -10.17 14.34 -8.86
CA LYS A 62 -11.00 15.46 -9.37
C LYS A 62 -10.12 16.43 -10.17
N ALA A 63 -10.76 17.33 -10.90
CA ALA A 63 -10.05 18.47 -11.52
C ALA A 63 -9.25 19.24 -10.46
N GLY A 64 -8.01 19.55 -10.76
CA GLY A 64 -7.05 20.16 -9.83
C GLY A 64 -6.19 19.16 -9.05
N ASP A 65 -6.42 17.85 -9.15
CA ASP A 65 -5.68 16.84 -8.41
C ASP A 65 -4.43 16.33 -9.16
N LEU A 66 -3.48 15.82 -8.39
CA LEU A 66 -2.31 15.09 -8.86
C LEU A 66 -2.39 13.66 -8.36
N VAL A 67 -2.44 12.70 -9.28
CA VAL A 67 -2.35 11.27 -8.97
C VAL A 67 -0.89 10.85 -9.05
N LEU A 68 -0.38 10.22 -7.99
CA LEU A 68 0.96 9.65 -7.91
C LEU A 68 0.86 8.12 -7.90
N ILE A 69 1.64 7.46 -8.75
CA ILE A 69 1.56 6.02 -8.96
C ILE A 69 2.94 5.40 -8.78
N LEU A 70 3.03 4.42 -7.90
CA LEU A 70 4.19 3.55 -7.74
C LEU A 70 3.86 2.14 -8.25
N ALA A 71 4.83 1.48 -8.86
CA ALA A 71 4.68 0.12 -9.37
C ALA A 71 5.92 -0.71 -9.05
N GLY A 72 5.72 -1.97 -8.65
CA GLY A 72 6.78 -2.90 -8.28
C GLY A 72 6.26 -4.09 -7.48
N ALA A 73 7.17 -4.82 -6.82
CA ALA A 73 6.81 -5.89 -5.91
C ALA A 73 5.90 -5.36 -4.79
N GLU A 74 4.88 -6.11 -4.44
CA GLU A 74 3.75 -5.66 -3.61
C GLU A 74 4.20 -5.06 -2.27
N GLU A 75 4.99 -5.79 -1.49
CA GLU A 75 5.42 -5.35 -0.16
C GLU A 75 6.23 -4.06 -0.22
N ARG A 76 7.22 -3.99 -1.11
CA ARG A 76 8.03 -2.79 -1.32
C ARG A 76 7.17 -1.60 -1.76
N THR A 77 6.23 -1.84 -2.68
CA THR A 77 5.35 -0.78 -3.18
C THR A 77 4.41 -0.26 -2.10
N ARG A 78 3.85 -1.14 -1.28
CA ARG A 78 3.00 -0.76 -0.14
C ARG A 78 3.77 0.12 0.85
N LYS A 79 4.99 -0.29 1.24
CA LYS A 79 5.86 0.49 2.14
C LYS A 79 6.20 1.86 1.55
N ALA A 80 6.65 1.88 0.29
CA ALA A 80 6.99 3.12 -0.40
C ALA A 80 5.79 4.06 -0.55
N THR A 81 4.58 3.52 -0.80
CA THR A 81 3.35 4.32 -0.89
C THR A 81 2.99 4.93 0.46
N SER A 82 3.17 4.19 1.56
CA SER A 82 2.97 4.72 2.91
C SER A 82 3.91 5.90 3.19
N GLU A 83 5.20 5.74 2.89
CA GLU A 83 6.19 6.80 3.06
C GLU A 83 5.88 8.01 2.18
N LEU A 84 5.53 7.80 0.90
CA LEU A 84 5.14 8.88 -0.01
C LEU A 84 3.91 9.63 0.50
N ARG A 85 2.91 8.93 1.03
CA ARG A 85 1.72 9.54 1.64
C ARG A 85 2.09 10.44 2.81
N LEU A 86 2.96 9.97 3.70
CA LEU A 86 3.42 10.77 4.85
C LEU A 86 4.24 11.98 4.40
N HIS A 87 5.10 11.81 3.41
CA HIS A 87 5.90 12.89 2.82
C HIS A 87 5.01 13.97 2.18
N MET A 88 4.03 13.56 1.38
CA MET A 88 3.06 14.48 0.79
C MET A 88 2.22 15.19 1.87
N GLY A 89 1.78 14.47 2.90
CA GLY A 89 1.07 15.06 4.03
C GLY A 89 1.89 16.14 4.75
N GLN A 90 3.19 15.94 4.87
CA GLN A 90 4.10 16.93 5.44
C GLN A 90 4.28 18.14 4.52
N LEU A 91 4.53 17.92 3.22
CA LEU A 91 4.70 19.00 2.22
C LEU A 91 3.47 19.89 2.11
N LEU A 92 2.29 19.32 2.25
CA LEU A 92 1.01 20.01 2.15
C LEU A 92 0.52 20.59 3.48
N GLY A 93 1.29 20.47 4.57
CA GLY A 93 0.90 20.96 5.89
C GLY A 93 -0.34 20.28 6.48
N LEU A 94 -0.64 19.04 6.02
CA LEU A 94 -1.80 18.27 6.49
C LEU A 94 -1.53 17.55 7.82
N ARG A 95 -0.27 17.45 8.23
CA ARG A 95 0.14 16.85 9.50
C ARG A 95 0.36 17.95 10.52
N LYS A 96 -0.60 18.10 11.42
CA LYS A 96 -0.55 19.10 12.48
C LYS A 96 -0.12 18.44 13.78
N ALA A 97 0.78 19.10 14.52
CA ALA A 97 1.33 18.56 15.78
C ALA A 97 0.32 18.57 16.94
N ASP A 98 -0.67 19.42 16.88
CA ASP A 98 -1.72 19.61 17.87
C ASP A 98 -3.01 18.83 17.59
N GLU A 99 -3.07 18.10 16.47
CA GLU A 99 -4.18 17.22 16.14
C GLU A 99 -3.84 15.75 16.39
N PHE A 100 -4.72 15.06 17.11
CA PHE A 100 -4.58 13.63 17.39
C PHE A 100 -5.60 12.86 16.55
N LYS A 101 -5.10 12.02 15.63
CA LYS A 101 -5.90 11.17 14.73
C LYS A 101 -5.59 9.71 15.02
N LEU A 102 -6.52 9.06 15.70
CA LEU A 102 -6.43 7.65 16.05
C LEU A 102 -7.09 6.80 14.97
N LEU A 103 -6.49 5.64 14.66
CA LEU A 103 -7.11 4.59 13.85
C LEU A 103 -6.67 3.21 14.34
N LEU A 104 -7.46 2.20 13.97
CA LEU A 104 -7.11 0.79 14.15
C LEU A 104 -6.77 0.18 12.79
N VAL A 105 -5.66 -0.55 12.74
CA VAL A 105 -5.30 -1.42 11.62
C VAL A 105 -5.74 -2.82 11.97
N LEU A 106 -6.51 -3.42 11.09
CA LEU A 106 -7.10 -4.75 11.25
C LEU A 106 -6.78 -5.62 10.03
N ASP A 107 -7.17 -6.87 10.09
CA ASP A 107 -7.11 -7.79 8.95
C ASP A 107 -5.70 -8.08 8.42
N PHE A 108 -4.73 -8.12 9.32
CA PHE A 108 -3.38 -8.54 8.98
C PHE A 108 -3.38 -9.95 8.38
N PRO A 109 -2.48 -10.25 7.42
CA PRO A 109 -2.22 -11.63 7.03
C PRO A 109 -1.73 -12.43 8.24
N LEU A 110 -2.28 -13.65 8.42
CA LEU A 110 -1.83 -14.56 9.49
C LEU A 110 -0.47 -15.16 9.13
N PHE A 111 -0.28 -15.47 7.86
CA PHE A 111 0.90 -16.15 7.34
C PHE A 111 1.62 -15.30 6.30
N GLU A 112 2.91 -15.56 6.15
CA GLU A 112 3.71 -15.20 4.99
C GLU A 112 4.42 -16.46 4.46
N TYR A 113 4.71 -16.46 3.16
CA TYR A 113 5.39 -17.56 2.54
C TYR A 113 6.89 -17.32 2.53
N ALA A 114 7.64 -18.14 3.25
CA ALA A 114 9.10 -18.12 3.26
C ALA A 114 9.62 -18.88 2.05
N GLU A 115 9.96 -18.18 0.97
CA GLU A 115 10.39 -18.80 -0.30
C GLU A 115 11.64 -19.67 -0.14
N GLU A 116 12.60 -19.24 0.68
CA GLU A 116 13.84 -19.99 0.95
C GLU A 116 13.59 -21.31 1.70
N GLU A 117 12.55 -21.35 2.55
CA GLU A 117 12.18 -22.52 3.34
C GLU A 117 11.05 -23.33 2.70
N ASN A 118 10.47 -22.83 1.61
CA ASN A 118 9.34 -23.42 0.90
C ASN A 118 8.15 -23.77 1.81
N ARG A 119 7.80 -22.87 2.72
CA ARG A 119 6.72 -23.07 3.70
C ARG A 119 6.06 -21.80 4.16
N TRP A 120 4.84 -21.93 4.70
CA TRP A 120 4.16 -20.87 5.41
C TRP A 120 4.74 -20.68 6.81
N VAL A 121 4.98 -19.43 7.20
CA VAL A 121 5.40 -19.05 8.54
C VAL A 121 4.43 -18.03 9.12
N ALA A 122 4.31 -17.98 10.44
CA ALA A 122 3.50 -16.97 11.11
C ALA A 122 4.14 -15.60 10.91
N ARG A 123 3.36 -14.64 10.40
CA ARG A 123 3.88 -13.29 10.10
C ARG A 123 4.25 -12.49 11.35
N HIS A 124 3.48 -12.62 12.43
CA HIS A 124 3.69 -11.87 13.67
C HIS A 124 4.10 -12.78 14.82
N HIS A 125 3.20 -13.65 15.24
CA HIS A 125 3.43 -14.54 16.37
C HIS A 125 2.76 -15.90 16.14
N PRO A 126 3.42 -17.02 16.40
CA PRO A 126 2.90 -18.35 16.07
C PRO A 126 1.61 -18.71 16.81
N PHE A 127 1.34 -18.09 17.94
CA PHE A 127 0.09 -18.30 18.71
C PHE A 127 -1.03 -17.31 18.37
N THR A 128 -0.86 -16.46 17.37
CA THR A 128 -1.95 -15.60 16.91
C THR A 128 -3.05 -16.45 16.27
N SER A 129 -4.29 -16.30 16.74
CA SER A 129 -5.41 -17.03 16.15
C SER A 129 -5.77 -16.46 14.77
N PRO A 130 -6.24 -17.30 13.83
CA PRO A 130 -6.92 -16.82 12.64
C PRO A 130 -8.24 -16.13 13.03
N LYS A 131 -8.77 -15.29 12.14
CA LYS A 131 -10.15 -14.85 12.28
C LYS A 131 -11.10 -16.02 12.27
N PRO A 132 -12.21 -15.99 13.05
CA PRO A 132 -13.20 -17.07 13.07
C PRO A 132 -13.71 -17.48 11.70
N SER A 133 -13.89 -16.52 10.79
CA SER A 133 -14.29 -16.75 9.39
C SER A 133 -13.32 -17.60 8.59
N ASP A 134 -12.05 -17.60 8.95
CA ASP A 134 -10.96 -18.19 8.16
C ASP A 134 -10.48 -19.53 8.72
N ILE A 135 -11.01 -19.95 9.89
CA ILE A 135 -10.63 -21.23 10.53
C ILE A 135 -10.90 -22.42 9.61
N SER A 136 -12.09 -22.45 8.98
CA SER A 136 -12.44 -23.52 8.04
C SER A 136 -11.51 -23.58 6.83
N THR A 137 -11.10 -22.43 6.32
CA THR A 137 -10.11 -22.35 5.23
C THR A 137 -8.77 -22.93 5.66
N MET A 138 -8.33 -22.61 6.87
CA MET A 138 -7.06 -23.13 7.40
C MET A 138 -7.07 -24.64 7.59
N ILE A 139 -8.18 -25.20 8.14
CA ILE A 139 -8.27 -26.62 8.45
C ILE A 139 -8.46 -27.49 7.20
N ASN A 140 -9.22 -26.99 6.22
CA ASN A 140 -9.63 -27.78 5.05
C ASN A 140 -8.65 -27.71 3.88
N ASN A 141 -7.55 -26.96 3.98
CA ASN A 141 -6.54 -26.86 2.93
C ASN A 141 -5.19 -27.38 3.39
N ASN A 142 -4.50 -28.09 2.48
CA ASN A 142 -3.13 -28.54 2.73
C ASN A 142 -2.19 -27.34 2.63
N PRO A 143 -1.32 -27.05 3.62
CA PRO A 143 -0.38 -25.94 3.57
C PRO A 143 0.78 -26.12 2.58
N VAL A 144 0.93 -27.32 2.00
CA VAL A 144 2.02 -27.60 1.05
C VAL A 144 1.74 -26.96 -0.30
N ILE A 145 2.74 -26.27 -0.84
CA ILE A 145 2.72 -25.65 -2.16
C ILE A 145 3.70 -26.38 -3.07
N GLU A 146 3.20 -26.90 -4.18
CA GLU A 146 4.04 -27.60 -5.17
C GLU A 146 4.89 -26.63 -6.00
N ASN A 147 4.37 -25.45 -6.28
CA ASN A 147 5.04 -24.39 -7.03
C ASN A 147 5.09 -23.09 -6.23
N ALA A 148 6.26 -22.76 -5.71
CA ALA A 148 6.50 -21.56 -4.92
C ALA A 148 6.05 -20.26 -5.61
N ALA A 149 6.12 -20.17 -6.95
CA ALA A 149 5.66 -19.00 -7.70
C ALA A 149 4.14 -18.77 -7.61
N GLU A 150 3.37 -19.73 -7.11
CA GLU A 150 1.91 -19.67 -7.02
C GLU A 150 1.37 -19.43 -5.60
N TYR A 151 2.26 -19.18 -4.64
CA TYR A 151 1.85 -19.01 -3.23
C TYR A 151 0.74 -17.97 -3.04
N LEU A 152 0.71 -16.91 -3.81
CA LEU A 152 -0.34 -15.87 -3.73
C LEU A 152 -1.74 -16.38 -4.11
N LYS A 153 -1.83 -17.48 -4.86
CA LYS A 153 -3.11 -18.12 -5.23
C LYS A 153 -3.57 -19.13 -4.17
N HIS A 154 -2.68 -19.51 -3.27
CA HIS A 154 -2.98 -20.49 -2.23
C HIS A 154 -3.96 -19.91 -1.19
N PRO A 155 -4.93 -20.68 -0.69
CA PRO A 155 -5.89 -20.20 0.32
C PRO A 155 -5.24 -19.56 1.56
N TYR A 156 -4.08 -20.07 1.99
CA TYR A 156 -3.33 -19.55 3.15
C TYR A 156 -2.86 -18.10 2.97
N ALA A 157 -2.64 -17.63 1.74
CA ALA A 157 -2.27 -16.24 1.47
C ALA A 157 -3.36 -15.23 1.90
N ASN A 158 -4.60 -15.70 2.01
CA ASN A 158 -5.76 -14.85 2.33
C ASN A 158 -6.25 -15.00 3.78
N ILE A 159 -5.67 -15.93 4.57
CA ILE A 159 -6.05 -16.11 5.98
C ILE A 159 -5.62 -14.90 6.79
N LYS A 160 -6.56 -14.34 7.54
CA LYS A 160 -6.35 -13.14 8.33
C LYS A 160 -6.16 -13.44 9.80
N ALA A 161 -5.25 -12.70 10.42
CA ALA A 161 -5.00 -12.73 11.84
C ALA A 161 -6.13 -12.05 12.62
N ASN A 162 -6.47 -12.58 13.77
CA ASN A 162 -7.32 -11.92 14.76
C ASN A 162 -6.45 -11.00 15.63
N ALA A 163 -5.95 -9.95 14.99
CA ALA A 163 -4.99 -8.99 15.55
C ALA A 163 -5.38 -7.57 15.18
N TYR A 164 -4.84 -6.62 15.93
CA TYR A 164 -5.03 -5.19 15.68
C TYR A 164 -3.79 -4.40 16.09
N ASP A 165 -3.56 -3.29 15.39
CA ASP A 165 -2.64 -2.23 15.83
C ASP A 165 -3.42 -0.94 16.01
N MET A 166 -3.11 -0.22 17.08
CA MET A 166 -3.60 1.13 17.34
C MET A 166 -2.56 2.13 16.88
N VAL A 167 -2.96 3.00 15.96
CA VAL A 167 -2.07 3.96 15.32
C VAL A 167 -2.53 5.38 15.61
N LEU A 168 -1.62 6.21 16.12
CA LEU A 168 -1.82 7.63 16.37
C LEU A 168 -0.92 8.45 15.45
N ASN A 169 -1.51 9.29 14.61
CA ASN A 169 -0.79 10.16 13.67
C ASN A 169 0.25 9.42 12.80
N GLY A 170 -0.02 8.17 12.46
CA GLY A 170 0.86 7.33 11.65
C GLY A 170 1.94 6.55 12.43
N ASN A 171 1.92 6.63 13.77
CA ASN A 171 2.80 5.84 14.64
C ASN A 171 1.97 4.80 15.40
N GLU A 172 2.43 3.56 15.41
CA GLU A 172 1.85 2.51 16.25
C GLU A 172 2.13 2.86 17.72
N ILE A 173 1.07 2.89 18.53
CA ILE A 173 1.12 3.16 19.96
C ILE A 173 0.74 1.95 20.81
N GLY A 174 0.31 0.89 20.18
CA GLY A 174 -0.02 -0.38 20.83
C GLY A 174 -0.67 -1.34 19.84
N GLY A 175 -0.64 -2.61 20.16
CA GLY A 175 -1.24 -3.65 19.36
C GLY A 175 -1.47 -4.92 20.16
N GLY A 176 -2.24 -5.84 19.61
CA GLY A 176 -2.54 -7.10 20.27
C GLY A 176 -3.20 -8.11 19.35
N SER A 177 -3.31 -9.34 19.84
CA SER A 177 -4.00 -10.40 19.13
C SER A 177 -4.69 -11.37 20.08
N ILE A 178 -5.73 -12.00 19.59
CA ILE A 178 -6.28 -13.19 20.24
C ILE A 178 -5.35 -14.35 19.98
N ARG A 179 -5.06 -15.11 21.01
CA ARG A 179 -4.18 -16.29 20.93
C ARG A 179 -4.99 -17.57 20.77
N ILE A 180 -4.39 -18.54 20.08
CA ILE A 180 -4.88 -19.93 20.12
C ILE A 180 -4.55 -20.50 21.50
N TYR A 181 -5.44 -21.35 22.02
CA TYR A 181 -5.34 -22.02 23.32
C TYR A 181 -5.83 -23.45 23.21
#